data_00a4f7600a8f45111ea95d1089bd445a
#
_entry.id   00a4f7600a8f45111ea95d1089bd445a
#
_cell.length_a   1.000
_cell.length_b   1.000
_cell.length_c   1.000
_cell.angle_alpha   90.00
_cell.angle_beta   90.00
_cell.angle_gamma   90.00
#
_symmetry.space_group_name_H-M   'P 1'
#
loop_
_entity.id
_entity.type
_entity.pdbx_description
1 polymer ?
#
loop_
_entity_poly.entity_id
_entity_poly.type
_entity_poly.pdbx_seq_one_letter_code
_entity_poly.pdbx_strand_id
1 'polypeptide(L)'
;MAAWRAGISAEIIWADVENGIMVSKAINGIETMTPKFFSSRKGSPARAGLALAKLHNSGETFDFRFDLFNMIDEYLKILSSKNAELPDGYHEIVDAAKPVKEALIANPNPLAPCHCDPLCENFLDDGNKMWIVDWEYSGMNDPLWDLGDLSVEAGMDESQESEMLIAYFGKEPTAAQRGRVIIYKAMCDLLWTLWGLIQHADNNPAEDFWAYSIERFERCKKLMQNSDFVLHINAIK
;
A
#
# COMPACT_ATOMS: atom_id res chain seq x y z
N MET A 1 10.57 -10.97 -11.67
CA MET A 1 11.91 -11.62 -11.43
C MET A 1 12.44 -11.32 -10.03
N ALA A 2 12.53 -10.07 -9.61
CA ALA A 2 13.05 -9.66 -8.29
C ALA A 2 12.32 -10.35 -7.11
N ALA A 3 11.00 -10.31 -7.09
CA ALA A 3 10.20 -10.94 -6.04
C ALA A 3 10.40 -12.46 -5.93
N TRP A 4 10.63 -13.15 -7.05
CA TRP A 4 11.02 -14.56 -7.04
C TRP A 4 12.41 -14.73 -6.41
N ARG A 5 13.41 -13.93 -6.81
CA ARG A 5 14.77 -14.01 -6.20
C ARG A 5 14.74 -13.69 -4.70
N ALA A 6 13.87 -12.76 -4.28
CA ALA A 6 13.60 -12.50 -2.86
C ALA A 6 12.88 -13.66 -2.16
N GLY A 7 12.40 -14.64 -2.92
CA GLY A 7 11.71 -15.82 -2.39
C GLY A 7 10.30 -15.54 -1.88
N ILE A 8 9.61 -14.52 -2.40
CA ILE A 8 8.25 -14.13 -2.00
C ILE A 8 7.23 -14.26 -3.13
N SER A 9 7.66 -14.56 -4.35
CA SER A 9 6.79 -14.93 -5.48
C SER A 9 7.17 -16.30 -6.02
N ALA A 10 6.26 -16.87 -6.82
CA ALA A 10 6.49 -18.13 -7.50
C ALA A 10 7.71 -18.06 -8.43
N GLU A 11 8.40 -19.20 -8.61
CA GLU A 11 9.47 -19.35 -9.59
C GLU A 11 8.95 -19.05 -11.00
N ILE A 12 9.63 -18.15 -11.71
CA ILE A 12 9.33 -17.87 -13.11
C ILE A 12 10.08 -18.87 -13.97
N ILE A 13 9.33 -19.75 -14.65
CA ILE A 13 9.87 -20.79 -15.52
C ILE A 13 10.23 -20.21 -16.88
N TRP A 14 9.38 -19.31 -17.40
CA TRP A 14 9.54 -18.69 -18.71
C TRP A 14 8.77 -17.37 -18.77
N ALA A 15 9.29 -16.42 -19.55
CA ALA A 15 8.61 -15.16 -19.80
C ALA A 15 8.90 -14.67 -21.22
N ASP A 16 7.87 -14.12 -21.86
CA ASP A 16 7.94 -13.36 -23.10
C ASP A 16 7.51 -11.93 -22.81
N VAL A 17 8.49 -11.07 -22.62
CA VAL A 17 8.26 -9.67 -22.20
C VAL A 17 7.59 -8.88 -23.32
N GLU A 18 7.90 -9.18 -24.60
CA GLU A 18 7.35 -8.47 -25.75
C GLU A 18 5.84 -8.70 -25.89
N ASN A 19 5.39 -9.92 -25.61
CA ASN A 19 3.98 -10.31 -25.70
C ASN A 19 3.25 -10.30 -24.33
N GLY A 20 3.94 -9.92 -23.25
CA GLY A 20 3.34 -9.83 -21.90
C GLY A 20 2.96 -11.19 -21.32
N ILE A 21 3.63 -12.29 -21.72
CA ILE A 21 3.31 -13.65 -21.30
C ILE A 21 4.32 -14.09 -20.23
N MET A 22 3.83 -14.66 -19.13
CA MET A 22 4.66 -15.23 -18.07
C MET A 22 4.12 -16.58 -17.63
N VAL A 23 5.01 -17.55 -17.47
CA VAL A 23 4.72 -18.87 -16.92
C VAL A 23 5.47 -19.03 -15.61
N SER A 24 4.74 -19.21 -14.53
CA SER A 24 5.30 -19.46 -13.20
C SER A 24 4.96 -20.87 -12.71
N LYS A 25 5.77 -21.34 -11.77
CA LYS A 25 5.53 -22.61 -11.08
C LYS A 25 4.30 -22.51 -10.20
N ALA A 26 3.39 -23.47 -10.32
CA ALA A 26 2.24 -23.56 -9.44
C ALA A 26 2.69 -23.84 -8.00
N ILE A 27 2.08 -23.14 -7.05
CA ILE A 27 2.25 -23.34 -5.62
C ILE A 27 0.99 -24.01 -5.10
N ASN A 28 1.13 -25.18 -4.48
CA ASN A 28 0.00 -25.92 -3.93
C ASN A 28 -0.24 -25.53 -2.46
N GLY A 29 -1.49 -25.65 -2.01
CA GLY A 29 -1.87 -25.45 -0.60
C GLY A 29 -1.85 -24.00 -0.16
N ILE A 30 -1.92 -23.05 -1.11
CA ILE A 30 -2.07 -21.62 -0.83
C ILE A 30 -3.54 -21.22 -0.86
N GLU A 31 -3.89 -20.22 -0.05
CA GLU A 31 -5.18 -19.54 -0.07
C GLU A 31 -4.99 -18.04 -0.26
N THR A 32 -5.78 -17.47 -1.15
CA THR A 32 -5.84 -16.01 -1.36
C THR A 32 -6.37 -15.36 -0.08
N MET A 33 -5.65 -14.36 0.40
CA MET A 33 -6.02 -13.63 1.60
C MET A 33 -7.19 -12.67 1.33
N THR A 34 -7.92 -12.39 2.38
CA THR A 34 -8.99 -11.39 2.44
C THR A 34 -8.89 -10.69 3.79
N PRO A 35 -9.56 -9.53 4.01
CA PRO A 35 -9.60 -8.88 5.33
C PRO A 35 -10.06 -9.85 6.43
N LYS A 36 -11.05 -10.70 6.12
CA LYS A 36 -11.53 -11.74 7.04
C LYS A 36 -10.46 -12.79 7.38
N PHE A 37 -9.64 -13.19 6.42
CA PHE A 37 -8.58 -14.17 6.68
C PHE A 37 -7.43 -13.53 7.44
N PHE A 38 -7.08 -12.27 7.18
CA PHE A 38 -6.11 -11.54 8.01
C PHE A 38 -6.55 -11.46 9.47
N SER A 39 -7.86 -11.27 9.74
CA SER A 39 -8.37 -11.22 11.11
C SER A 39 -8.52 -12.58 11.78
N SER A 40 -8.77 -13.66 11.04
CA SER A 40 -9.08 -14.99 11.61
C SER A 40 -7.91 -15.97 11.60
N ARG A 41 -6.94 -15.82 10.71
CA ARG A 41 -5.79 -16.73 10.61
C ARG A 41 -4.66 -16.26 11.53
N LYS A 42 -4.37 -17.06 12.53
CA LYS A 42 -3.28 -16.77 13.48
C LYS A 42 -1.94 -16.59 12.73
N GLY A 43 -1.25 -15.49 13.01
CA GLY A 43 0.08 -15.21 12.49
C GLY A 43 0.10 -14.71 11.04
N SER A 44 -1.04 -14.48 10.39
CA SER A 44 -1.06 -13.94 9.02
C SER A 44 -0.49 -12.52 8.93
N PRO A 45 -0.76 -11.58 9.85
CA PRO A 45 -0.10 -10.28 9.81
C PRO A 45 1.43 -10.39 9.92
N ALA A 46 1.94 -11.26 10.82
CA ALA A 46 3.38 -11.48 10.95
C ALA A 46 4.00 -12.05 9.67
N ARG A 47 3.34 -13.03 9.01
CA ARG A 47 3.85 -13.60 7.77
C ARG A 47 3.88 -12.59 6.63
N ALA A 48 2.87 -11.71 6.53
CA ALA A 48 2.87 -10.61 5.57
C ALA A 48 4.01 -9.63 5.84
N GLY A 49 4.20 -9.22 7.10
CA GLY A 49 5.33 -8.37 7.50
C GLY A 49 6.69 -8.98 7.14
N LEU A 50 6.89 -10.28 7.38
CA LEU A 50 8.10 -11.00 6.98
C LEU A 50 8.30 -11.06 5.46
N ALA A 51 7.23 -11.22 4.67
CA ALA A 51 7.30 -11.23 3.22
C ALA A 51 7.70 -9.85 2.68
N LEU A 52 7.06 -8.78 3.16
CA LEU A 52 7.43 -7.42 2.79
C LEU A 52 8.86 -7.07 3.23
N ALA A 53 9.29 -7.49 4.44
CA ALA A 53 10.68 -7.30 4.87
C ALA A 53 11.69 -7.95 3.91
N LYS A 54 11.40 -9.15 3.39
CA LYS A 54 12.26 -9.82 2.40
C LYS A 54 12.32 -9.06 1.08
N LEU A 55 11.20 -8.51 0.61
CA LEU A 55 11.17 -7.67 -0.59
C LEU A 55 12.04 -6.43 -0.40
N HIS A 56 11.72 -5.65 0.63
CA HIS A 56 12.34 -4.35 0.87
C HIS A 56 13.85 -4.43 1.15
N ASN A 57 14.32 -5.56 1.70
CA ASN A 57 15.74 -5.80 1.97
C ASN A 57 16.43 -6.70 0.92
N SER A 58 15.78 -6.97 -0.21
CA SER A 58 16.31 -7.86 -1.24
C SER A 58 17.53 -7.31 -1.98
N GLY A 59 17.77 -6.00 -1.94
CA GLY A 59 18.79 -5.34 -2.74
C GLY A 59 18.44 -5.21 -4.22
N GLU A 60 17.25 -5.62 -4.62
CA GLU A 60 16.74 -5.44 -5.99
C GLU A 60 16.39 -3.97 -6.25
N THR A 61 16.35 -3.59 -7.51
CA THR A 61 15.93 -2.27 -7.97
C THR A 61 14.84 -2.40 -9.01
N PHE A 62 13.85 -1.52 -8.96
CA PHE A 62 12.81 -1.36 -9.96
C PHE A 62 13.03 -0.07 -10.75
N ASP A 63 12.76 -0.09 -12.04
CA ASP A 63 12.95 1.09 -12.89
C ASP A 63 11.93 2.20 -12.60
N PHE A 64 10.71 1.81 -12.19
CA PHE A 64 9.65 2.75 -11.81
C PHE A 64 9.88 3.29 -10.40
N ARG A 65 9.62 4.60 -10.22
CA ARG A 65 9.57 5.24 -8.91
C ARG A 65 8.14 5.61 -8.60
N PHE A 66 7.63 5.07 -7.50
CA PHE A 66 6.32 5.45 -6.99
C PHE A 66 6.44 6.77 -6.23
N ASP A 67 5.94 7.84 -6.81
CA ASP A 67 5.98 9.19 -6.22
C ASP A 67 4.55 9.62 -5.87
N LEU A 68 4.16 9.38 -4.63
CA LEU A 68 2.83 9.62 -4.08
C LEU A 68 2.26 10.99 -4.47
N PHE A 69 2.99 12.06 -4.16
CA PHE A 69 2.43 13.41 -4.33
C PHE A 69 2.38 13.84 -5.79
N ASN A 70 3.30 13.36 -6.61
CA ASN A 70 3.23 13.57 -8.06
C ASN A 70 2.03 12.80 -8.65
N MET A 71 1.77 11.57 -8.20
CA MET A 71 0.60 10.80 -8.63
C MET A 71 -0.71 11.47 -8.22
N ILE A 72 -0.81 12.02 -7.01
CA ILE A 72 -1.99 12.83 -6.60
C ILE A 72 -2.19 14.01 -7.56
N ASP A 73 -1.13 14.76 -7.85
CA ASP A 73 -1.20 15.92 -8.75
C ASP A 73 -1.61 15.49 -10.17
N GLU A 74 -1.12 14.35 -10.67
CA GLU A 74 -1.49 13.81 -12.00
C GLU A 74 -2.93 13.32 -12.04
N TYR A 75 -3.40 12.60 -11.02
CA TYR A 75 -4.78 12.12 -10.96
C TYR A 75 -5.78 13.29 -10.88
N LEU A 76 -5.46 14.34 -10.12
CA LEU A 76 -6.26 15.56 -10.10
C LEU A 76 -6.34 16.24 -11.47
N LYS A 77 -5.26 16.26 -12.27
CA LYS A 77 -5.28 16.77 -13.65
C LYS A 77 -6.17 15.91 -14.55
N ILE A 78 -6.10 14.59 -14.42
CA ILE A 78 -6.96 13.67 -15.20
C ILE A 78 -8.43 13.93 -14.86
N LEU A 79 -8.79 13.97 -13.58
CA LEU A 79 -10.17 14.23 -13.13
C LEU A 79 -10.68 15.60 -13.59
N SER A 80 -9.84 16.64 -13.50
CA SER A 80 -10.16 17.97 -14.02
C SER A 80 -10.44 17.95 -15.54
N SER A 81 -9.63 17.21 -16.30
CA SER A 81 -9.82 17.08 -17.76
C SER A 81 -11.13 16.37 -18.15
N LYS A 82 -11.63 15.51 -17.23
CA LYS A 82 -12.91 14.78 -17.40
C LYS A 82 -14.09 15.54 -16.83
N ASN A 83 -13.90 16.71 -16.19
CA ASN A 83 -14.89 17.42 -15.37
C ASN A 83 -15.56 16.47 -14.35
N ALA A 84 -14.77 15.58 -13.75
CA ALA A 84 -15.25 14.62 -12.80
C ALA A 84 -15.62 15.29 -11.47
N GLU A 85 -16.64 14.76 -10.81
CA GLU A 85 -17.02 15.18 -9.46
C GLU A 85 -15.99 14.70 -8.45
N LEU A 86 -15.66 15.55 -7.49
CA LEU A 86 -14.81 15.21 -6.34
C LEU A 86 -15.65 15.24 -5.06
N PRO A 87 -15.33 14.41 -4.06
CA PRO A 87 -16.02 14.50 -2.75
C PRO A 87 -15.86 15.88 -2.13
N ASP A 88 -16.91 16.32 -1.44
CA ASP A 88 -16.89 17.58 -0.72
C ASP A 88 -15.75 17.63 0.30
N GLY A 89 -14.93 18.70 0.22
CA GLY A 89 -13.79 18.88 1.12
C GLY A 89 -12.51 18.15 0.68
N TYR A 90 -12.47 17.53 -0.53
CA TYR A 90 -11.28 16.83 -0.98
C TYR A 90 -10.05 17.76 -1.06
N HIS A 91 -10.21 18.95 -1.64
CA HIS A 91 -9.11 19.91 -1.75
C HIS A 91 -8.60 20.39 -0.40
N GLU A 92 -9.48 20.54 0.59
CA GLU A 92 -9.12 20.90 1.97
C GLU A 92 -8.26 19.79 2.62
N ILE A 93 -8.57 18.51 2.34
CA ILE A 93 -7.77 17.40 2.84
C ILE A 93 -6.43 17.32 2.12
N VAL A 94 -6.37 17.57 0.81
CA VAL A 94 -5.10 17.69 0.06
C VAL A 94 -4.24 18.82 0.63
N ASP A 95 -4.84 19.97 0.95
CA ASP A 95 -4.13 21.08 1.58
C ASP A 95 -3.66 20.72 2.99
N ALA A 96 -4.46 20.01 3.77
CA ALA A 96 -4.09 19.51 5.09
C ALA A 96 -2.96 18.45 5.03
N ALA A 97 -2.74 17.80 3.89
CA ALA A 97 -1.63 16.87 3.68
C ALA A 97 -0.28 17.58 3.40
N LYS A 98 -0.24 18.90 3.19
CA LYS A 98 1.02 19.64 2.95
C LYS A 98 2.07 19.44 4.04
N PRO A 99 1.76 19.53 5.35
CA PRO A 99 2.72 19.25 6.41
C PRO A 99 3.26 17.80 6.39
N VAL A 100 2.44 16.85 5.92
CA VAL A 100 2.88 15.47 5.71
C VAL A 100 3.94 15.40 4.61
N LYS A 101 3.66 16.01 3.45
CA LYS A 101 4.59 16.10 2.32
C LYS A 101 5.92 16.73 2.76
N GLU A 102 5.86 17.86 3.46
CA GLU A 102 7.05 18.56 3.96
C GLU A 102 7.88 17.68 4.91
N ALA A 103 7.22 16.99 5.85
CA ALA A 103 7.89 16.12 6.81
C ALA A 103 8.54 14.90 6.15
N LEU A 104 7.86 14.27 5.18
CA LEU A 104 8.40 13.12 4.43
C LEU A 104 9.59 13.53 3.54
N ILE A 105 9.53 14.70 2.89
CA ILE A 105 10.62 15.23 2.06
C ILE A 105 11.83 15.62 2.92
N ALA A 106 11.62 16.22 4.09
CA ALA A 106 12.70 16.63 4.98
C ALA A 106 13.39 15.44 5.66
N ASN A 107 12.69 14.32 5.83
CA ASN A 107 13.17 13.13 6.53
C ASN A 107 12.94 11.87 5.68
N PRO A 108 13.58 11.73 4.51
CA PRO A 108 13.34 10.62 3.62
C PRO A 108 13.91 9.32 4.19
N ASN A 109 13.18 8.22 4.04
CA ASN A 109 13.75 6.89 4.17
C ASN A 109 14.52 6.52 2.90
N PRO A 110 15.53 5.63 2.99
CA PRO A 110 16.08 4.99 1.81
C PRO A 110 14.96 4.29 1.02
N LEU A 111 14.93 4.51 -0.28
CA LEU A 111 13.97 3.82 -1.15
C LEU A 111 14.31 2.34 -1.23
N ALA A 112 13.28 1.51 -1.24
CA ALA A 112 13.36 0.08 -1.40
C ALA A 112 12.44 -0.40 -2.54
N PRO A 113 12.66 -1.60 -3.10
CA PRO A 113 11.68 -2.22 -3.99
C PRO A 113 10.41 -2.53 -3.21
N CYS A 114 9.29 -1.90 -3.59
CA CYS A 114 7.99 -2.01 -2.93
C CYS A 114 6.94 -2.59 -3.88
N HIS A 115 5.91 -3.19 -3.30
CA HIS A 115 4.75 -3.65 -4.03
C HIS A 115 3.91 -2.46 -4.53
N CYS A 116 3.73 -1.47 -3.69
CA CYS A 116 3.00 -0.21 -3.89
C CYS A 116 1.48 -0.34 -3.97
N ASP A 117 0.93 -1.54 -4.10
CA ASP A 117 -0.51 -1.85 -4.11
C ASP A 117 -0.79 -3.19 -3.36
N PRO A 118 -0.49 -3.28 -2.06
CA PRO A 118 -0.57 -4.51 -1.28
C PRO A 118 -2.01 -4.84 -0.85
N LEU A 119 -2.93 -5.02 -1.81
CA LEU A 119 -4.27 -5.54 -1.56
C LEU A 119 -4.21 -6.91 -0.88
N CYS A 120 -5.20 -7.24 -0.06
CA CYS A 120 -5.27 -8.55 0.59
C CYS A 120 -5.14 -9.70 -0.40
N GLU A 121 -5.84 -9.59 -1.53
CA GLU A 121 -5.93 -10.60 -2.58
C GLU A 121 -4.58 -10.86 -3.27
N ASN A 122 -3.64 -9.93 -3.16
CA ASN A 122 -2.28 -10.08 -3.65
C ASN A 122 -1.39 -10.91 -2.72
N PHE A 123 -1.90 -11.28 -1.54
CA PHE A 123 -1.21 -12.14 -0.59
C PHE A 123 -1.81 -13.54 -0.60
N LEU A 124 -0.94 -14.55 -0.73
CA LEU A 124 -1.29 -15.96 -0.79
C LEU A 124 -0.62 -16.69 0.37
N ASP A 125 -1.40 -17.25 1.29
CA ASP A 125 -0.92 -17.85 2.55
C ASP A 125 -0.94 -19.37 2.51
N ASP A 126 0.19 -20.04 2.74
CA ASP A 126 0.28 -21.49 2.92
C ASP A 126 0.26 -21.94 4.40
N GLY A 127 0.05 -20.98 5.32
CA GLY A 127 0.07 -21.20 6.78
C GLY A 127 1.45 -21.08 7.42
N ASN A 128 2.54 -21.13 6.62
CA ASN A 128 3.91 -20.97 7.09
C ASN A 128 4.58 -19.73 6.49
N LYS A 129 4.22 -19.41 5.26
CA LYS A 129 4.81 -18.36 4.45
C LYS A 129 3.72 -17.61 3.69
N MET A 130 3.91 -16.31 3.53
CA MET A 130 3.12 -15.47 2.65
C MET A 130 3.84 -15.31 1.30
N TRP A 131 3.10 -15.53 0.22
CA TRP A 131 3.51 -15.27 -1.15
C TRP A 131 2.84 -14.00 -1.64
N ILE A 132 3.48 -13.27 -2.55
CA ILE A 132 2.94 -12.02 -3.09
C ILE A 132 2.89 -12.12 -4.61
N VAL A 133 1.79 -11.63 -5.18
CA VAL A 133 1.52 -11.60 -6.62
C VAL A 133 1.04 -10.21 -7.03
N ASP A 134 0.84 -10.00 -8.34
CA ASP A 134 0.33 -8.75 -8.92
C ASP A 134 1.24 -7.54 -8.68
N TRP A 135 2.25 -7.41 -9.54
CA TRP A 135 3.35 -6.45 -9.40
C TRP A 135 3.20 -5.22 -10.31
N GLU A 136 2.01 -4.92 -10.82
CA GLU A 136 1.83 -3.89 -11.85
C GLU A 136 2.13 -2.47 -11.35
N TYR A 137 1.89 -2.17 -10.08
CA TYR A 137 2.21 -0.90 -9.45
C TYR A 137 3.60 -0.88 -8.80
N SER A 138 4.34 -1.99 -8.84
CA SER A 138 5.61 -2.12 -8.11
C SER A 138 6.65 -1.10 -8.55
N GLY A 139 7.35 -0.53 -7.58
CA GLY A 139 8.34 0.52 -7.83
C GLY A 139 9.29 0.73 -6.65
N MET A 140 10.24 1.64 -6.83
CA MET A 140 11.06 2.14 -5.73
C MET A 140 10.24 3.14 -4.91
N ASN A 141 10.06 2.86 -3.63
CA ASN A 141 9.28 3.68 -2.72
C ASN A 141 9.85 3.66 -1.29
N ASP A 142 9.30 4.47 -0.40
CA ASP A 142 9.47 4.31 1.04
C ASP A 142 8.81 2.98 1.46
N PRO A 143 9.58 2.04 2.05
CA PRO A 143 9.05 0.71 2.34
C PRO A 143 7.91 0.70 3.35
N LEU A 144 7.76 1.74 4.17
CA LEU A 144 6.66 1.81 5.13
C LEU A 144 5.30 2.16 4.48
N TRP A 145 5.31 2.56 3.19
CA TRP A 145 4.10 2.65 2.38
C TRP A 145 3.37 1.31 2.34
N ASP A 146 4.04 0.23 1.94
CA ASP A 146 3.41 -1.10 1.82
C ASP A 146 2.81 -1.58 3.14
N LEU A 147 3.41 -1.22 4.29
CA LEU A 147 2.88 -1.57 5.60
C LEU A 147 1.62 -0.77 5.96
N GLY A 148 1.61 0.52 5.64
CA GLY A 148 0.46 1.39 5.87
C GLY A 148 -0.72 1.01 4.98
N ASP A 149 -0.46 0.79 3.71
CA ASP A 149 -1.45 0.40 2.71
C ASP A 149 -2.07 -0.96 3.05
N LEU A 150 -1.25 -2.02 3.27
CA LEU A 150 -1.77 -3.33 3.69
C LEU A 150 -2.58 -3.27 4.99
N SER A 151 -2.15 -2.45 5.97
CA SER A 151 -2.90 -2.29 7.22
C SER A 151 -4.32 -1.76 6.98
N VAL A 152 -4.47 -0.83 6.03
CA VAL A 152 -5.77 -0.29 5.61
C VAL A 152 -6.58 -1.34 4.84
N GLU A 153 -5.98 -1.97 3.83
CA GLU A 153 -6.64 -2.94 2.96
C GLU A 153 -7.12 -4.18 3.73
N ALA A 154 -6.34 -4.64 4.71
CA ALA A 154 -6.71 -5.75 5.56
C ALA A 154 -7.65 -5.37 6.72
N GLY A 155 -7.93 -4.08 6.92
CA GLY A 155 -8.71 -3.60 8.06
C GLY A 155 -8.09 -4.00 9.39
N MET A 156 -6.75 -3.97 9.50
CA MET A 156 -6.04 -4.44 10.69
C MET A 156 -6.39 -3.60 11.91
N ASP A 157 -6.68 -4.27 13.01
CA ASP A 157 -6.71 -3.64 14.31
C ASP A 157 -5.29 -3.37 14.86
N GLU A 158 -5.19 -2.68 15.98
CA GLU A 158 -3.91 -2.30 16.60
C GLU A 158 -3.02 -3.52 16.93
N SER A 159 -3.62 -4.64 17.35
CA SER A 159 -2.90 -5.87 17.68
C SER A 159 -2.31 -6.52 16.43
N GLN A 160 -3.09 -6.60 15.36
CA GLN A 160 -2.68 -7.17 14.08
C GLN A 160 -1.61 -6.31 13.39
N GLU A 161 -1.80 -4.99 13.39
CA GLU A 161 -0.80 -4.05 12.88
C GLU A 161 0.51 -4.17 13.68
N SER A 162 0.42 -4.25 15.02
CA SER A 162 1.60 -4.45 15.87
C SER A 162 2.32 -5.77 15.57
N GLU A 163 1.57 -6.86 15.37
CA GLU A 163 2.12 -8.16 14.99
C GLU A 163 2.87 -8.09 13.65
N MET A 164 2.29 -7.44 12.65
CA MET A 164 2.92 -7.22 11.34
C MET A 164 4.20 -6.40 11.48
N LEU A 165 4.16 -5.28 12.19
CA LEU A 165 5.30 -4.37 12.33
C LEU A 165 6.45 -5.01 13.12
N ILE A 166 6.15 -5.73 14.22
CA ILE A 166 7.18 -6.44 14.99
C ILE A 166 7.87 -7.49 14.12
N ALA A 167 7.11 -8.23 13.33
CA ALA A 167 7.67 -9.23 12.42
C ALA A 167 8.51 -8.58 11.31
N TYR A 168 8.06 -7.45 10.77
CA TYR A 168 8.79 -6.69 9.74
C TYR A 168 10.13 -6.15 10.25
N PHE A 169 10.15 -5.51 11.43
CA PHE A 169 11.35 -4.90 11.98
C PHE A 169 12.23 -5.87 12.79
N GLY A 170 11.71 -7.07 13.13
CA GLY A 170 12.36 -8.02 14.03
C GLY A 170 12.44 -7.54 15.48
N LYS A 171 11.76 -6.44 15.82
CA LYS A 171 11.70 -5.79 17.15
C LYS A 171 10.52 -4.84 17.20
N GLU A 172 10.24 -4.29 18.38
CA GLU A 172 9.27 -3.20 18.52
C GLU A 172 9.67 -2.01 17.64
N PRO A 173 8.74 -1.51 16.80
CA PRO A 173 8.97 -0.33 15.98
C PRO A 173 9.12 0.92 16.85
N THR A 174 9.97 1.85 16.44
CA THR A 174 10.10 3.16 17.07
C THR A 174 8.86 4.01 16.83
N ALA A 175 8.68 5.08 17.61
CA ALA A 175 7.59 6.04 17.41
C ALA A 175 7.62 6.65 16.00
N ALA A 176 8.81 6.92 15.45
CA ALA A 176 8.95 7.42 14.08
C ALA A 176 8.48 6.39 13.02
N GLN A 177 8.82 5.11 13.21
CA GLN A 177 8.38 4.05 12.30
C GLN A 177 6.86 3.85 12.35
N ARG A 178 6.27 3.77 13.56
CA ARG A 178 4.81 3.70 13.72
C ARG A 178 4.11 4.94 13.14
N GLY A 179 4.63 6.13 13.46
CA GLY A 179 4.07 7.39 12.95
C GLY A 179 4.05 7.43 11.42
N ARG A 180 5.12 6.98 10.78
CA ARG A 180 5.21 6.95 9.31
C ARG A 180 4.22 5.96 8.69
N VAL A 181 4.02 4.79 9.29
CA VAL A 181 2.98 3.82 8.85
C VAL A 181 1.59 4.45 8.94
N ILE A 182 1.27 5.11 10.07
CA ILE A 182 -0.04 5.78 10.25
C ILE A 182 -0.23 6.91 9.23
N ILE A 183 0.82 7.67 8.93
CA ILE A 183 0.80 8.68 7.87
C ILE A 183 0.47 8.01 6.53
N TYR A 184 1.11 6.92 6.19
CA TYR A 184 0.85 6.23 4.92
C TYR A 184 -0.53 5.59 4.85
N LYS A 185 -1.14 5.19 5.98
CA LYS A 185 -2.56 4.78 6.01
C LYS A 185 -3.50 5.89 5.51
N ALA A 186 -3.26 7.14 5.92
CA ALA A 186 -4.05 8.27 5.42
C ALA A 186 -3.74 8.58 3.96
N MET A 187 -2.47 8.52 3.59
CA MET A 187 -2.03 8.91 2.24
C MET A 187 -2.43 7.88 1.17
N CYS A 188 -2.48 6.59 1.51
CA CYS A 188 -2.99 5.58 0.58
C CYS A 188 -4.47 5.82 0.28
N ASP A 189 -5.28 6.07 1.30
CA ASP A 189 -6.69 6.39 1.10
C ASP A 189 -6.89 7.67 0.29
N LEU A 190 -6.03 8.68 0.48
CA LEU A 190 -6.07 9.90 -0.31
C LEU A 190 -5.77 9.65 -1.80
N LEU A 191 -4.75 8.84 -2.10
CA LEU A 191 -4.37 8.50 -3.48
C LEU A 191 -5.42 7.63 -4.16
N TRP A 192 -5.82 6.53 -3.49
CA TRP A 192 -6.74 5.56 -4.09
C TRP A 192 -8.17 6.08 -4.20
N THR A 193 -8.56 7.10 -3.41
CA THR A 193 -9.79 7.89 -3.65
C THR A 193 -9.78 8.46 -5.07
N LEU A 194 -8.69 9.11 -5.50
CA LEU A 194 -8.61 9.70 -6.83
C LEU A 194 -8.60 8.65 -7.95
N TRP A 195 -7.91 7.54 -7.72
CA TRP A 195 -7.93 6.42 -8.66
C TRP A 195 -9.36 5.89 -8.88
N GLY A 196 -10.09 5.65 -7.79
CA GLY A 196 -11.48 5.20 -7.87
C GLY A 196 -12.39 6.20 -8.58
N LEU A 197 -12.21 7.50 -8.34
CA LEU A 197 -12.96 8.55 -9.05
C LEU A 197 -12.64 8.58 -10.56
N ILE A 198 -11.41 8.25 -10.96
CA ILE A 198 -11.07 8.09 -12.39
C ILE A 198 -11.83 6.90 -12.97
N GLN A 199 -11.85 5.75 -12.26
CA GLN A 199 -12.62 4.57 -12.71
C GLN A 199 -14.12 4.89 -12.82
N HIS A 200 -14.66 5.64 -11.87
CA HIS A 200 -16.05 6.10 -11.90
C HIS A 200 -16.31 7.00 -13.11
N ALA A 201 -15.45 7.99 -13.36
CA ALA A 201 -15.57 8.90 -14.50
C ALA A 201 -15.44 8.17 -15.87
N ASP A 202 -14.73 7.05 -15.90
CA ASP A 202 -14.58 6.19 -17.08
C ASP A 202 -15.74 5.18 -17.23
N ASN A 203 -16.70 5.19 -16.31
CA ASN A 203 -17.82 4.26 -16.26
C ASN A 203 -17.36 2.79 -16.22
N ASN A 204 -16.28 2.49 -15.50
CA ASN A 204 -15.81 1.13 -15.32
C ASN A 204 -16.89 0.31 -14.59
N PRO A 205 -17.40 -0.80 -15.20
CA PRO A 205 -18.51 -1.56 -14.64
C PRO A 205 -18.10 -2.59 -13.57
N ALA A 206 -16.83 -2.66 -13.19
CA ALA A 206 -16.30 -3.72 -12.32
C ALA A 206 -16.88 -3.62 -10.89
N GLU A 207 -17.09 -2.39 -10.40
CA GLU A 207 -17.68 -2.16 -9.08
C GLU A 207 -18.28 -0.75 -8.97
N ASP A 208 -18.87 -0.41 -7.81
CA ASP A 208 -19.32 0.95 -7.50
C ASP A 208 -18.11 1.81 -7.06
N PHE A 209 -17.37 2.32 -8.02
CA PHE A 209 -16.18 3.15 -7.76
C PHE A 209 -16.48 4.49 -7.07
N TRP A 210 -17.70 5.00 -7.14
CA TRP A 210 -18.08 6.15 -6.35
C TRP A 210 -18.14 5.78 -4.86
N ALA A 211 -18.86 4.72 -4.52
CA ALA A 211 -18.95 4.26 -3.14
C ALA A 211 -17.57 3.90 -2.57
N TYR A 212 -16.75 3.18 -3.35
CA TYR A 212 -15.35 2.88 -3.02
C TYR A 212 -14.54 4.14 -2.68
N SER A 213 -14.64 5.17 -3.53
CA SER A 213 -13.89 6.42 -3.34
C SER A 213 -14.35 7.19 -2.11
N ILE A 214 -15.67 7.28 -1.88
CA ILE A 214 -16.23 7.98 -0.71
C ILE A 214 -15.83 7.27 0.59
N GLU A 215 -15.87 5.94 0.64
CA GLU A 215 -15.46 5.20 1.83
C GLU A 215 -13.99 5.48 2.19
N ARG A 216 -13.08 5.44 1.20
CA ARG A 216 -11.66 5.76 1.39
C ARG A 216 -11.46 7.20 1.83
N PHE A 217 -12.12 8.14 1.16
CA PHE A 217 -12.02 9.55 1.50
C PHE A 217 -12.45 9.85 2.94
N GLU A 218 -13.58 9.30 3.38
CA GLU A 218 -14.05 9.49 4.76
C GLU A 218 -13.12 8.84 5.79
N ARG A 219 -12.50 7.70 5.46
CA ARG A 219 -11.51 7.04 6.31
C ARG A 219 -10.23 7.89 6.43
N CYS A 220 -9.72 8.41 5.31
CA CYS A 220 -8.59 9.35 5.26
C CYS A 220 -8.88 10.58 6.12
N LYS A 221 -10.00 11.23 5.88
CA LYS A 221 -10.45 12.44 6.59
C LYS A 221 -10.55 12.21 8.09
N LYS A 222 -11.18 11.11 8.52
CA LYS A 222 -11.30 10.73 9.93
C LYS A 222 -9.92 10.55 10.58
N LEU A 223 -8.98 9.90 9.89
CA LEU A 223 -7.64 9.68 10.42
C LEU A 223 -6.85 10.99 10.51
N MET A 224 -6.86 11.83 9.47
CA MET A 224 -6.14 13.10 9.46
C MET A 224 -6.71 14.14 10.43
N GLN A 225 -8.01 14.08 10.74
CA GLN A 225 -8.67 14.97 11.70
C GLN A 225 -8.52 14.51 13.16
N ASN A 226 -7.96 13.31 13.40
CA ASN A 226 -7.63 12.87 14.75
C ASN A 226 -6.54 13.79 15.34
N SER A 227 -6.77 14.27 16.59
CA SER A 227 -5.81 15.14 17.30
C SER A 227 -4.41 14.56 17.40
N ASP A 228 -4.30 13.23 17.41
CA ASP A 228 -3.00 12.53 17.52
C ASP A 228 -2.25 12.45 16.19
N PHE A 229 -2.90 12.73 15.05
CA PHE A 229 -2.25 12.64 13.73
C PHE A 229 -1.03 13.57 13.62
N VAL A 230 -1.11 14.75 14.23
CA VAL A 230 0.04 15.68 14.29
C VAL A 230 1.22 15.11 15.09
N LEU A 231 0.98 14.24 16.07
CA LEU A 231 2.05 13.58 16.81
C LEU A 231 2.83 12.62 15.92
N HIS A 232 2.17 11.94 14.98
CA HIS A 232 2.81 11.07 14.01
C HIS A 232 3.68 11.86 13.02
N ILE A 233 3.19 13.02 12.54
CA ILE A 233 3.99 13.94 11.71
C ILE A 233 5.23 14.44 12.47
N ASN A 234 5.09 14.76 13.74
CA ASN A 234 6.22 15.23 14.55
C ASN A 234 7.21 14.10 14.91
N ALA A 235 6.74 12.87 15.02
CA ALA A 235 7.60 11.72 15.34
C ALA A 235 8.58 11.37 14.20
N ILE A 236 8.29 11.76 12.95
CA ILE A 236 9.16 11.50 11.80
C ILE A 236 10.12 12.65 11.47
N LYS A 237 10.02 13.78 12.18
CA LYS A 237 10.93 14.93 12.08
C LYS A 237 12.19 14.70 12.92
#